data_324cd0942194dcebd943a08ce843867b
#
_entry.id   324cd0942194dcebd943a08ce843867b
#
_cell.length_a   1.000
_cell.length_b   1.000
_cell.length_c   1.000
_cell.angle_alpha   90.00
_cell.angle_beta   90.00
_cell.angle_gamma   90.00
#
_symmetry.space_group_name_H-M   'P 1'
#
loop_
_entity.id
_entity.type
_entity.pdbx_description
1 polymer ?
#
loop_
_entity_poly.entity_id
_entity_poly.type
_entity_poly.pdbx_seq_one_letter_code
_entity_poly.pdbx_strand_id
1 'polypeptide(L)'
;MKMPAVLLAALVAGCGGDSSQTRPIPGDRSPAVLVEVLNANGRAGDARIGTRLLRRAGLDVVYFGNAGENGLDSTRIIVRRGVEQVGERVRAALGQGRVEVQLDSTKLLDVSVLLGLDFHP
;
A
#
# COMPACT_ATOMS: atom_id res chain seq x y z
N MET A 1 -68.55 -7.93 -6.70
CA MET A 1 -68.02 -7.69 -7.14
C MET A 1 -66.98 -7.38 -6.90
N LYS A 2 -65.95 -7.34 -6.77
CA LYS A 2 -65.06 -7.13 -6.77
C LYS A 2 -64.11 -6.85 -6.80
N MET A 3 -63.18 -6.54 -6.47
CA MET A 3 -62.35 -6.08 -6.63
C MET A 3 -61.22 -6.30 -6.47
N PRO A 4 -60.29 -6.14 -6.85
CA PRO A 4 -59.18 -6.44 -7.01
C PRO A 4 -58.24 -5.82 -6.42
N ALA A 5 -57.52 -6.21 -5.77
CA ALA A 5 -56.56 -5.63 -5.16
C ALA A 5 -55.43 -5.49 -5.94
N VAL A 6 -54.90 -4.51 -5.99
CA VAL A 6 -53.86 -4.31 -6.71
C VAL A 6 -52.71 -4.41 -5.98
N LEU A 7 -51.89 -5.13 -6.20
CA LEU A 7 -50.86 -5.21 -5.66
C LEU A 7 -49.82 -4.57 -6.18
N LEU A 8 -49.17 -3.82 -5.61
CA LEU A 8 -48.19 -3.17 -6.05
C LEU A 8 -47.00 -3.65 -5.57
N ALA A 9 -46.26 -4.09 -6.18
CA ALA A 9 -45.06 -4.55 -5.78
C ALA A 9 -44.07 -3.54 -5.89
N ALA A 10 -43.70 -3.09 -4.91
CA ALA A 10 -42.75 -2.11 -4.96
C ALA A 10 -41.45 -2.76 -5.02
N LEU A 11 -40.71 -2.64 -5.94
CA LEU A 11 -39.65 -3.16 -6.09
C LEU A 11 -38.62 -2.34 -5.75
N VAL A 12 -37.95 -2.49 -4.85
CA VAL A 12 -36.93 -1.75 -4.51
C VAL A 12 -35.72 -2.26 -5.05
N ALA A 13 -35.24 -1.70 -5.84
CA ALA A 13 -34.01 -2.05 -6.35
C ALA A 13 -33.04 -1.61 -5.41
N GLY A 14 -32.60 -2.36 -4.69
CA GLY A 14 -31.53 -1.98 -3.88
C GLY A 14 -30.34 -1.89 -4.70
N CYS A 15 -29.81 -0.83 -4.82
CA CYS A 15 -28.69 -0.69 -5.49
C CYS A 15 -27.67 -1.05 -4.61
N GLY A 16 -27.22 -2.03 -4.58
CA GLY A 16 -26.21 -2.32 -3.89
C GLY A 16 -25.02 -1.94 -4.49
N GLY A 17 -24.73 -0.92 -4.50
CA GLY A 17 -23.63 -0.52 -5.08
C GLY A 17 -22.52 -0.55 -4.24
N ASP A 18 -21.81 -1.39 -4.09
CA ASP A 18 -20.79 -1.35 -3.50
C ASP A 18 -19.77 -0.99 -4.17
N SER A 19 -19.49 -0.08 -4.19
CA SER A 19 -18.51 0.46 -4.67
C SER A 19 -17.43 0.42 -3.81
N SER A 20 -16.73 -0.49 -3.84
CA SER A 20 -15.56 -0.45 -3.20
C SER A 20 -14.63 0.40 -4.00
N GLN A 21 -15.01 1.10 -4.93
CA GLN A 21 -14.16 1.93 -5.61
C GLN A 21 -14.16 3.20 -4.92
N THR A 22 -13.24 3.43 -4.04
CA THR A 22 -13.07 4.68 -3.47
C THR A 22 -12.50 5.54 -4.53
N ARG A 23 -13.27 6.25 -5.17
CA ARG A 23 -12.78 7.29 -6.02
C ARG A 23 -12.17 8.31 -5.10
N PRO A 24 -11.02 8.82 -5.40
CA PRO A 24 -10.48 9.90 -4.61
C PRO A 24 -11.46 11.04 -4.67
N ILE A 25 -11.94 11.46 -3.54
CA ILE A 25 -12.80 12.60 -3.47
C ILE A 25 -11.91 13.80 -3.75
N PRO A 26 -12.22 14.62 -4.72
CA PRO A 26 -11.46 15.81 -4.97
C PRO A 26 -11.36 16.62 -3.68
N GLY A 27 -10.16 16.86 -3.24
CA GLY A 27 -9.97 17.58 -1.98
C GLY A 27 -9.74 16.68 -0.79
N ASP A 28 -9.86 15.37 -0.95
CA ASP A 28 -9.57 14.47 0.14
C ASP A 28 -8.05 14.44 0.29
N ARG A 29 -7.58 14.98 1.37
CA ARG A 29 -6.17 14.98 1.66
C ARG A 29 -5.85 13.95 2.69
N SER A 30 -6.30 12.75 2.48
CA SER A 30 -5.85 11.66 3.33
C SER A 30 -4.35 11.67 3.26
N PRO A 31 -3.65 11.62 4.37
CA PRO A 31 -2.20 11.65 4.35
C PRO A 31 -1.69 10.49 3.53
N ALA A 32 -0.88 10.78 2.55
CA ALA A 32 -0.25 9.75 1.77
C ALA A 32 0.74 9.01 2.66
N VAL A 33 0.90 7.72 2.42
CA VAL A 33 1.92 6.95 3.11
C VAL A 33 3.24 7.24 2.41
N LEU A 34 4.19 7.78 3.15
CA LEU A 34 5.50 8.13 2.62
C LEU A 34 6.48 6.97 2.78
N VAL A 35 7.09 6.57 1.70
CA VAL A 35 7.93 5.37 1.68
C VAL A 35 9.30 5.67 1.09
N GLU A 36 10.34 5.09 1.68
CA GLU A 36 11.66 5.03 1.03
C GLU A 36 11.92 3.59 0.60
N VAL A 37 12.55 3.40 -0.53
CA VAL A 37 12.90 2.08 -1.03
C VAL A 37 14.41 1.98 -1.17
N LEU A 38 15.02 1.10 -0.40
CA LEU A 38 16.46 0.96 -0.38
C LEU A 38 16.86 -0.43 -0.88
N ASN A 39 17.79 -0.45 -1.82
CA ASN A 39 18.31 -1.70 -2.33
C ASN A 39 19.38 -2.19 -1.37
N ALA A 40 19.16 -3.32 -0.75
CA ALA A 40 20.07 -3.94 0.19
C ALA A 40 20.61 -5.28 -0.33
N ASN A 41 20.41 -5.58 -1.61
CA ASN A 41 20.84 -6.85 -2.19
C ASN A 41 21.97 -6.69 -3.22
N GLY A 42 22.31 -5.47 -3.57
CA GLY A 42 23.38 -5.23 -4.53
C GLY A 42 22.99 -5.39 -6.00
N ARG A 43 21.75 -5.76 -6.31
CA ARG A 43 21.35 -5.89 -7.71
C ARG A 43 20.88 -4.56 -8.25
N ALA A 44 21.50 -4.12 -9.32
CA ALA A 44 21.17 -2.84 -9.92
C ALA A 44 19.73 -2.82 -10.42
N GLY A 45 19.04 -1.74 -10.17
CA GLY A 45 17.68 -1.53 -10.71
C GLY A 45 16.54 -2.01 -9.83
N ASP A 46 16.79 -2.82 -8.81
CA ASP A 46 15.72 -3.35 -7.99
C ASP A 46 14.96 -2.26 -7.23
N ALA A 47 15.67 -1.26 -6.71
CA ALA A 47 14.98 -0.16 -6.01
C ALA A 47 14.03 0.59 -6.93
N ARG A 48 14.39 0.74 -8.21
CA ARG A 48 13.52 1.41 -9.17
C ARG A 48 12.28 0.57 -9.47
N ILE A 49 12.48 -0.75 -9.58
CA ILE A 49 11.35 -1.65 -9.83
C ILE A 49 10.39 -1.64 -8.64
N GLY A 50 10.92 -1.75 -7.43
CA GLY A 50 10.09 -1.69 -6.22
C GLY A 50 9.33 -0.38 -6.13
N THR A 51 10.00 0.73 -6.48
CA THR A 51 9.36 2.04 -6.48
C THR A 51 8.17 2.10 -7.44
N ARG A 52 8.31 1.52 -8.63
CA ARG A 52 7.20 1.50 -9.58
C ARG A 52 6.01 0.72 -9.06
N LEU A 53 6.26 -0.42 -8.44
CA LEU A 53 5.20 -1.24 -7.87
C LEU A 53 4.43 -0.47 -6.80
N LEU A 54 5.15 0.21 -5.92
CA LEU A 54 4.52 0.95 -4.83
C LEU A 54 3.75 2.16 -5.34
N ARG A 55 4.31 2.88 -6.29
CA ARG A 55 3.63 4.05 -6.86
C ARG A 55 2.36 3.66 -7.60
N ARG A 56 2.35 2.52 -8.28
CA ARG A 56 1.14 2.03 -8.93
C ARG A 56 0.03 1.75 -7.92
N ALA A 57 0.41 1.38 -6.71
CA ALA A 57 -0.56 1.11 -5.67
C ALA A 57 -0.98 2.36 -4.89
N GLY A 58 -0.51 3.53 -5.31
CA GLY A 58 -0.91 4.79 -4.68
C GLY A 58 -0.06 5.19 -3.48
N LEU A 59 1.07 4.53 -3.28
CA LEU A 59 1.98 4.91 -2.20
C LEU A 59 2.95 5.98 -2.69
N ASP A 60 3.34 6.87 -1.80
CA ASP A 60 4.22 7.97 -2.17
C ASP A 60 5.67 7.63 -1.86
N VAL A 61 6.41 7.21 -2.86
CA VAL A 61 7.82 6.90 -2.67
C VAL A 61 8.60 8.20 -2.79
N VAL A 62 9.09 8.67 -1.65
CA VAL A 62 9.81 9.94 -1.57
C VAL A 62 11.30 9.81 -1.80
N TYR A 63 11.83 8.60 -1.71
CA TYR A 63 13.25 8.37 -1.96
C TYR A 63 13.48 6.92 -2.35
N PHE A 64 14.37 6.67 -3.27
CA PHE A 64 14.84 5.32 -3.54
C PHE A 64 16.33 5.37 -3.88
N GLY A 65 17.04 4.35 -3.46
CA GLY A 65 18.48 4.32 -3.65
C GLY A 65 19.08 3.06 -3.07
N ASN A 66 20.35 3.12 -2.76
CA ASN A 66 21.05 1.99 -2.18
C ASN A 66 21.08 2.10 -0.66
N ALA A 67 20.95 0.98 0.00
CA ALA A 67 21.15 0.92 1.43
C ALA A 67 22.67 0.96 1.68
N GLY A 68 23.05 1.25 2.87
CA GLY A 68 24.47 1.26 3.21
C GLY A 68 25.10 -0.13 3.25
N GLU A 69 24.29 -1.17 3.14
CA GLU A 69 24.76 -2.54 3.20
C GLU A 69 24.16 -3.36 2.08
N ASN A 70 24.86 -4.41 1.67
CA ASN A 70 24.39 -5.31 0.63
C ASN A 70 24.31 -6.71 1.24
N GLY A 71 23.64 -7.63 0.58
CA GLY A 71 23.60 -9.02 1.04
C GLY A 71 22.48 -9.33 2.00
N LEU A 72 21.52 -8.46 2.11
CA LEU A 72 20.32 -8.75 2.91
C LEU A 72 19.56 -9.88 2.24
N ASP A 73 19.30 -10.96 2.96
CA ASP A 73 18.62 -12.11 2.38
C ASP A 73 17.14 -11.87 2.16
N SER A 74 16.46 -11.33 3.11
CA SER A 74 15.00 -11.19 3.07
C SER A 74 14.57 -9.73 3.06
N THR A 75 13.64 -9.40 2.19
CA THR A 75 13.07 -8.06 2.11
C THR A 75 12.37 -7.69 3.41
N ARG A 76 12.66 -6.49 3.90
CA ARG A 76 12.10 -5.99 5.16
C ARG A 76 11.29 -4.74 4.91
N ILE A 77 10.17 -4.65 5.56
CA ILE A 77 9.28 -3.50 5.49
C ILE A 77 9.18 -2.94 6.90
N ILE A 78 9.82 -1.83 7.14
CA ILE A 78 9.99 -1.30 8.49
C ILE A 78 9.11 -0.09 8.69
N VAL A 79 8.15 -0.20 9.60
CA VAL A 79 7.26 0.91 9.93
C VAL A 79 8.03 1.87 10.84
N ARG A 80 8.18 3.10 10.39
CA ARG A 80 8.90 4.15 11.12
C ARG A 80 7.97 5.09 11.85
N ARG A 81 6.73 5.21 11.36
CA ARG A 81 5.69 6.01 12.01
C ARG A 81 4.38 5.28 11.85
N GLY A 82 3.53 5.37 12.85
CA GLY A 82 2.19 4.79 12.77
C GLY A 82 2.15 3.38 13.32
N VAL A 83 1.27 2.59 12.77
CA VAL A 83 1.00 1.24 13.25
C VAL A 83 1.34 0.19 12.20
N GLU A 84 1.36 -1.06 12.62
CA GLU A 84 1.74 -2.16 11.76
C GLU A 84 0.94 -2.22 10.46
N GLN A 85 -0.31 -1.84 10.48
CA GLN A 85 -1.18 -1.88 9.30
C GLN A 85 -0.64 -1.03 8.16
N VAL A 86 0.11 0.02 8.46
CA VAL A 86 0.72 0.84 7.43
C VAL A 86 1.75 -0.01 6.66
N GLY A 87 2.52 -0.81 7.40
CA GLY A 87 3.48 -1.72 6.79
C GLY A 87 2.80 -2.82 5.97
N GLU A 88 1.69 -3.34 6.46
CA GLU A 88 0.95 -4.36 5.72
C GLU A 88 0.42 -3.84 4.40
N ARG A 89 0.03 -2.58 4.36
CA ARG A 89 -0.40 -1.95 3.12
C ARG A 89 0.75 -1.89 2.11
N VAL A 90 1.95 -1.57 2.57
CA VAL A 90 3.13 -1.54 1.72
C VAL A 90 3.47 -2.95 1.25
N ARG A 91 3.38 -3.93 2.16
CA ARG A 91 3.66 -5.31 1.82
C ARG A 91 2.71 -5.83 0.76
N ALA A 92 1.44 -5.51 0.86
CA ALA A 92 0.46 -5.93 -0.14
C ALA A 92 0.80 -5.34 -1.51
N ALA A 93 1.24 -4.10 -1.55
CA ALA A 93 1.60 -3.44 -2.80
C ALA A 93 2.88 -4.02 -3.40
N LEU A 94 3.84 -4.38 -2.57
CA LEU A 94 5.10 -4.93 -3.03
C LEU A 94 4.97 -6.42 -3.38
N GLY A 95 4.04 -7.10 -2.76
CA GLY A 95 3.80 -8.52 -2.98
C GLY A 95 4.65 -9.45 -2.14
N GLN A 96 5.51 -8.91 -1.31
CA GLN A 96 6.42 -9.71 -0.51
C GLN A 96 7.06 -8.87 0.58
N GLY A 97 7.76 -9.49 1.48
CA GLY A 97 8.50 -8.82 2.54
C GLY A 97 7.95 -9.12 3.91
N ARG A 98 8.72 -8.80 4.93
CA ARG A 98 8.35 -9.02 6.30
C ARG A 98 8.16 -7.68 6.97
N VAL A 99 7.04 -7.48 7.60
CA VAL A 99 6.72 -6.22 8.27
C VAL A 99 7.28 -6.23 9.69
N GLU A 100 7.96 -5.15 10.04
CA GLU A 100 8.50 -4.96 11.37
C GLU A 100 8.17 -3.53 11.77
N VAL A 101 8.00 -3.28 13.05
CA VAL A 101 7.78 -1.93 13.55
C VAL A 101 9.03 -1.51 14.30
N GLN A 102 9.71 -0.49 13.78
CA GLN A 102 10.87 0.09 14.43
C GLN A 102 10.73 1.60 14.29
N LEU A 103 9.98 2.19 15.19
CA LEU A 103 9.65 3.60 15.12
C LEU A 103 10.91 4.47 15.24
N ASP A 104 10.98 5.49 14.38
CA ASP A 104 12.13 6.36 14.34
C ASP A 104 11.66 7.76 13.92
N SER A 105 11.53 8.63 14.91
CA SER A 105 11.04 9.98 14.66
C SER A 105 12.03 10.87 13.89
N THR A 106 13.26 10.43 13.72
CA THR A 106 14.22 11.18 12.92
C THR A 106 14.03 10.94 11.43
N LYS A 107 13.30 9.87 11.06
CA LYS A 107 12.99 9.64 9.68
C LYS A 107 11.69 10.36 9.35
N LEU A 108 11.71 11.18 8.35
CA LEU A 108 10.53 11.97 7.99
C LEU A 108 9.68 11.20 6.98
N LEU A 109 9.39 9.95 7.27
CA LEU A 109 8.60 9.09 6.41
C LEU A 109 7.93 8.00 7.25
N ASP A 110 7.03 7.27 6.65
CA ASP A 110 6.23 6.28 7.37
C ASP A 110 6.85 4.88 7.32
N VAL A 111 7.41 4.48 6.19
CA VAL A 111 7.90 3.11 6.01
C VAL A 111 9.21 3.10 5.23
N SER A 112 10.14 2.27 5.69
CA SER A 112 11.39 2.00 4.97
C SER A 112 11.31 0.58 4.42
N VAL A 113 11.51 0.42 3.12
CA VAL A 113 11.57 -0.89 2.49
C VAL A 113 13.01 -1.20 2.15
N LEU A 114 13.50 -2.33 2.65
CA LEU A 114 14.85 -2.80 2.32
C LEU A 114 14.69 -4.03 1.44
N LEU A 115 15.09 -3.91 0.19
CA LEU A 115 14.95 -5.02 -0.76
C LEU A 115 16.09 -6.01 -0.58
N GLY A 116 15.75 -7.23 -0.24
CA GLY A 116 16.69 -8.31 -0.05
C GLY A 116 16.90 -9.13 -1.32
N LEU A 117 17.72 -10.16 -1.19
CA LEU A 117 18.00 -11.07 -2.31
C LEU A 117 16.76 -11.83 -2.78
N ASP A 118 15.77 -11.97 -1.90
CA ASP A 118 14.52 -12.64 -2.23
C ASP A 118 13.55 -11.79 -3.05
N PHE A 119 13.89 -10.53 -3.34
CA PHE A 119 12.96 -9.66 -4.06
C PHE A 119 12.74 -10.17 -5.49
N HIS A 120 11.49 -10.46 -5.80
CA HIS A 120 11.08 -10.87 -7.13
C HIS A 120 9.91 -10.02 -7.55
N PRO A 121 10.09 -9.13 -8.47
CA PRO A 121 8.97 -8.27 -8.93
C PRO A 121 7.98 -9.05 -9.78
#